data_8986cfa4ad7aad9e3e1352e08036d65a
#
_entry.id   8986cfa4ad7aad9e3e1352e08036d65a
#
_cell.length_a   1.000
_cell.length_b   1.000
_cell.length_c   1.000
_cell.angle_alpha   90.00
_cell.angle_beta   90.00
_cell.angle_gamma   90.00
#
_symmetry.space_group_name_H-M   'P 1'
#
loop_
_entity.id
_entity.type
_entity.pdbx_description
1 polymer ?
#
loop_
_entity_poly.entity_id
_entity_poly.type
_entity_poly.pdbx_seq_one_letter_code
_entity_poly.pdbx_strand_id
1 'polypeptide(L)'
;MLLLRNGCLAMLLAATGMLPAAAHGRRGPSQPGDIPRVTAERSGSVPTRAGLRLRATSDLADFHIFTDASGEVRYRVRIAADARPAGAAEVVKRYIVTARATEAGIQFESRLDPRDARASVRVDCEIHVPRNYSLEISTRAGNIDTQDIDGKVVLVTGGGNITTGNIGHRAGAEEESLSARLETQGGHIVVGNVAGGLRATTEGGHITAGDIGGEAELHTGGGHIRVGSIGGDAQVETGGGNILIGRAGGDVFASTVGGQVSFGEASGSLHARTGGGAIRIARSTGPTLVESTHGSIVLTDAEGPLRASTSFGTITAWIAADSGEGNGSTTEREGRHGIGPSELDSTQGDIVVYLPREMSVTIDAIVAQGGLSHIVADPDIPIKISYSGASGTGPVRAECEMNGGGELLHLRVLSGNIILKLSDAQAALRIAAQEMDQLREQMDAQTRMLAQSGSEGPMAFPPPPELPQPPVPPPPPGPPQPPPPPEQFQSRFDQFAGRLEELFWGGIEVDSDTQQKRLVHKVEAEYPDVARQAGIEGTVVLRLEIGRDGTVQGVKVLSGEPVLAQAAMDAVEHWRYAPTLLNGRPVNVLTSVSIEFHLK
;
A
#
# COMPACT_ATOMS: atom_id res chain seq x y z
N MET A 1 56.37 -4.31 -28.77
CA MET A 1 57.58 -4.45 -27.96
C MET A 1 57.38 -3.50 -26.78
N LEU A 2 57.03 -3.82 -25.65
CA LEU A 2 57.36 -4.65 -24.54
C LEU A 2 56.16 -4.81 -23.61
N LEU A 3 55.88 -5.99 -23.22
CA LEU A 3 54.98 -6.42 -22.14
C LEU A 3 55.46 -5.87 -20.79
N LEU A 4 54.51 -5.51 -19.93
CA LEU A 4 54.67 -5.63 -18.48
C LEU A 4 53.36 -6.10 -17.86
N ARG A 5 53.29 -7.38 -17.59
CA ARG A 5 52.43 -8.06 -16.62
C ARG A 5 52.85 -7.60 -15.22
N ASN A 6 51.92 -7.02 -14.45
CA ASN A 6 52.04 -6.98 -13.01
C ASN A 6 50.79 -7.59 -12.38
N GLY A 7 50.94 -8.87 -12.04
CA GLY A 7 50.07 -9.54 -11.11
C GLY A 7 50.38 -9.06 -9.69
N CYS A 8 49.49 -8.32 -9.08
CA CYS A 8 49.53 -8.05 -7.64
C CYS A 8 48.87 -9.21 -6.90
N LEU A 9 49.72 -10.10 -6.43
CA LEU A 9 49.39 -11.10 -5.42
C LEU A 9 49.23 -10.37 -4.08
N ALA A 10 48.00 -10.09 -3.66
CA ALA A 10 47.74 -9.54 -2.33
C ALA A 10 47.95 -10.62 -1.28
N MET A 11 49.06 -10.54 -0.58
CA MET A 11 49.35 -11.34 0.61
C MET A 11 48.33 -11.11 1.72
N LEU A 12 47.73 -12.21 2.13
CA LEU A 12 46.86 -12.34 3.30
C LEU A 12 47.74 -12.27 4.56
N LEU A 13 47.86 -11.11 5.21
CA LEU A 13 48.43 -11.04 6.55
C LEU A 13 47.30 -11.18 7.57
N ALA A 14 47.05 -12.40 8.02
CA ALA A 14 46.25 -12.68 9.19
C ALA A 14 47.11 -12.40 10.45
N ALA A 15 46.95 -11.23 11.04
CA ALA A 15 47.50 -10.92 12.34
C ALA A 15 46.61 -11.55 13.43
N THR A 16 46.98 -12.71 13.93
CA THR A 16 46.44 -13.31 15.12
C THR A 16 47.13 -12.67 16.36
N GLY A 17 46.58 -11.58 16.87
CA GLY A 17 46.99 -11.02 18.12
C GLY A 17 46.23 -11.67 19.27
N MET A 18 46.82 -12.67 19.93
CA MET A 18 46.44 -13.12 21.27
C MET A 18 47.05 -12.15 22.30
N LEU A 19 46.24 -11.38 23.00
CA LEU A 19 46.66 -10.67 24.20
C LEU A 19 46.38 -11.53 25.42
N PRO A 20 47.33 -11.60 26.40
CA PRO A 20 47.15 -12.39 27.61
C PRO A 20 46.19 -11.67 28.57
N ALA A 21 45.30 -12.43 29.18
CA ALA A 21 44.47 -12.01 30.29
C ALA A 21 45.30 -11.84 31.57
N ALA A 22 45.35 -10.64 32.12
CA ALA A 22 45.52 -10.43 33.54
C ALA A 22 45.20 -8.99 33.95
N ALA A 23 44.04 -8.75 34.50
CA ALA A 23 43.83 -7.72 35.52
C ALA A 23 42.65 -8.13 36.41
N HIS A 24 42.95 -8.44 37.67
CA HIS A 24 41.97 -8.69 38.73
C HIS A 24 41.27 -7.38 39.10
N GLY A 25 40.08 -7.13 38.56
CA GLY A 25 39.14 -6.11 39.00
C GLY A 25 37.99 -6.76 39.75
N ARG A 26 37.64 -6.26 40.93
CA ARG A 26 36.59 -6.75 41.83
C ARG A 26 35.28 -6.96 41.12
N ARG A 27 34.83 -8.23 41.04
CA ARG A 27 33.49 -8.61 40.57
C ARG A 27 32.44 -8.15 41.58
N GLY A 28 31.55 -7.26 41.19
CA GLY A 28 30.25 -7.13 41.82
C GLY A 28 29.42 -8.41 41.64
N PRO A 29 28.38 -8.66 42.47
CA PRO A 29 27.60 -9.88 42.38
C PRO A 29 26.94 -10.01 41.00
N SER A 30 27.31 -11.07 40.29
CA SER A 30 26.70 -11.47 39.02
C SER A 30 25.22 -11.78 39.22
N GLN A 31 24.35 -11.16 38.44
CA GLN A 31 22.94 -11.55 38.39
C GLN A 31 22.83 -13.02 37.93
N PRO A 32 21.89 -13.82 38.47
CA PRO A 32 21.70 -15.21 38.08
C PRO A 32 21.11 -15.26 36.67
N GLY A 33 21.95 -15.51 35.65
CA GLY A 33 21.49 -15.65 34.25
C GLY A 33 22.57 -15.44 33.20
N ASP A 34 23.73 -14.87 33.51
CA ASP A 34 24.78 -14.62 32.50
C ASP A 34 25.47 -15.94 32.10
N ILE A 35 25.11 -16.46 30.96
CA ILE A 35 25.80 -17.58 30.32
C ILE A 35 27.16 -17.05 29.82
N PRO A 36 28.29 -17.59 30.24
CA PRO A 36 29.59 -17.17 29.74
C PRO A 36 29.63 -17.37 28.22
N ARG A 37 30.10 -16.36 27.46
CA ARG A 37 30.22 -16.40 26.01
C ARG A 37 31.68 -16.46 25.61
N VAL A 38 31.94 -17.26 24.58
CA VAL A 38 33.21 -17.23 23.85
C VAL A 38 33.05 -16.23 22.71
N THR A 39 33.93 -15.24 22.64
CA THR A 39 33.89 -14.19 21.63
C THR A 39 35.17 -14.19 20.79
N ALA A 40 35.02 -13.82 19.53
CA ALA A 40 36.14 -13.48 18.62
C ALA A 40 35.78 -12.25 17.81
N GLU A 41 36.81 -11.51 17.40
CA GLU A 41 36.70 -10.37 16.51
C GLU A 41 37.54 -10.59 15.26
N ARG A 42 37.00 -10.23 14.11
CA ARG A 42 37.70 -10.23 12.83
C ARG A 42 37.50 -8.90 12.15
N SER A 43 38.57 -8.26 11.71
CA SER A 43 38.53 -6.96 11.06
C SER A 43 39.44 -6.95 9.84
N GLY A 44 39.16 -6.07 8.90
CA GLY A 44 39.97 -5.85 7.73
C GLY A 44 39.52 -4.62 6.94
N SER A 45 40.30 -4.30 5.93
CA SER A 45 39.95 -3.26 4.97
C SER A 45 40.24 -3.71 3.54
N VAL A 46 39.46 -3.23 2.59
CA VAL A 46 39.61 -3.50 1.18
C VAL A 46 39.52 -2.19 0.42
N PRO A 47 40.55 -1.78 -0.33
CA PRO A 47 40.52 -0.57 -1.15
C PRO A 47 39.39 -0.62 -2.17
N THR A 48 38.71 0.51 -2.35
CA THR A 48 37.58 0.63 -3.27
C THR A 48 37.53 1.99 -3.93
N ARG A 49 36.56 2.20 -4.79
CA ARG A 49 36.26 3.49 -5.42
C ARG A 49 34.80 3.85 -5.16
N ALA A 50 34.52 5.11 -5.09
CA ALA A 50 33.17 5.65 -5.04
C ALA A 50 32.33 5.19 -6.25
N GLY A 51 31.01 5.05 -6.07
CA GLY A 51 30.10 4.63 -7.14
C GLY A 51 30.03 3.12 -7.42
N LEU A 52 30.78 2.30 -6.69
CA LEU A 52 30.70 0.83 -6.75
C LEU A 52 29.64 0.31 -5.77
N ARG A 53 29.57 -1.03 -5.58
CA ARG A 53 28.61 -1.65 -4.66
C ARG A 53 29.27 -2.53 -3.61
N LEU A 54 28.62 -2.62 -2.44
CA LEU A 54 28.85 -3.67 -1.47
C LEU A 54 27.80 -4.76 -1.65
N ARG A 55 28.24 -5.98 -1.94
CA ARG A 55 27.40 -7.18 -1.85
C ARG A 55 27.78 -7.96 -0.62
N ALA A 56 26.91 -7.97 0.40
CA ALA A 56 27.13 -8.65 1.65
C ALA A 56 26.10 -9.78 1.85
N THR A 57 26.58 -10.96 2.22
CA THR A 57 25.73 -12.12 2.50
C THR A 57 26.08 -12.74 3.84
N SER A 58 25.06 -13.11 4.62
CA SER A 58 25.22 -13.82 5.88
C SER A 58 24.11 -14.81 6.15
N ASP A 59 24.40 -15.79 7.02
CA ASP A 59 23.37 -16.69 7.54
C ASP A 59 22.64 -16.09 8.74
N LEU A 60 23.36 -15.35 9.61
CA LEU A 60 22.85 -14.98 10.95
C LEU A 60 23.28 -13.59 11.45
N ALA A 61 23.95 -12.79 10.61
CA ALA A 61 24.52 -11.54 11.10
C ALA A 61 23.52 -10.39 11.17
N ASP A 62 23.62 -9.62 12.24
CA ASP A 62 23.15 -8.24 12.27
C ASP A 62 24.16 -7.38 11.51
N PHE A 63 23.69 -6.55 10.57
CA PHE A 63 24.52 -5.65 9.78
C PHE A 63 24.32 -4.21 10.20
N HIS A 64 25.41 -3.53 10.54
CA HIS A 64 25.45 -2.11 10.81
C HIS A 64 26.34 -1.43 9.77
N ILE A 65 25.72 -0.70 8.85
CA ILE A 65 26.40 -0.04 7.75
C ILE A 65 26.58 1.43 8.05
N PHE A 66 27.81 1.85 8.17
CA PHE A 66 28.21 3.23 8.39
C PHE A 66 28.75 3.82 7.09
N THR A 67 28.54 5.10 6.90
CA THR A 67 29.04 5.82 5.72
C THR A 67 30.14 6.79 6.10
N ASP A 68 31.21 6.79 5.31
CA ASP A 68 32.30 7.74 5.48
C ASP A 68 32.86 8.21 4.12
N ALA A 69 33.86 9.08 4.16
CA ALA A 69 34.52 9.61 2.95
C ALA A 69 35.78 8.81 2.58
N SER A 70 36.00 7.61 3.14
CA SER A 70 37.21 6.82 2.90
C SER A 70 37.18 6.17 1.52
N GLY A 71 38.35 5.97 0.91
CA GLY A 71 38.53 5.21 -0.33
C GLY A 71 38.64 3.71 -0.10
N GLU A 72 38.12 3.18 1.00
CA GLU A 72 38.17 1.76 1.36
C GLU A 72 36.88 1.31 2.08
N VAL A 73 36.54 0.04 1.94
CA VAL A 73 35.52 -0.62 2.77
C VAL A 73 36.22 -1.26 3.94
N ARG A 74 35.87 -0.82 5.15
CA ARG A 74 36.39 -1.37 6.41
C ARG A 74 35.31 -2.20 7.07
N TYR A 75 35.70 -3.34 7.65
CA TYR A 75 34.74 -4.19 8.35
C TYR A 75 35.28 -4.67 9.69
N ARG A 76 34.37 -4.87 10.64
CA ARG A 76 34.59 -5.49 11.94
C ARG A 76 33.46 -6.47 12.19
N VAL A 77 33.78 -7.73 12.42
CA VAL A 77 32.82 -8.79 12.72
C VAL A 77 33.09 -9.32 14.11
N ARG A 78 32.08 -9.20 14.98
CA ARG A 78 32.11 -9.79 16.31
C ARG A 78 31.27 -11.04 16.32
N ILE A 79 31.85 -12.14 16.79
CA ILE A 79 31.23 -13.46 16.80
C ILE A 79 31.17 -13.90 18.27
N ALA A 80 29.99 -14.26 18.76
CA ALA A 80 29.77 -14.73 20.11
C ALA A 80 29.00 -16.05 20.11
N ALA A 81 29.51 -17.07 20.80
CA ALA A 81 28.84 -18.34 21.01
C ALA A 81 28.65 -18.61 22.51
N ASP A 82 27.56 -19.27 22.88
CA ASP A 82 27.32 -19.69 24.26
C ASP A 82 28.34 -20.75 24.66
N ALA A 83 29.03 -20.55 25.79
CA ALA A 83 30.15 -21.38 26.23
C ALA A 83 29.75 -22.77 26.78
N ARG A 84 28.46 -23.03 26.97
CA ARG A 84 27.98 -24.28 27.59
C ARG A 84 28.11 -25.54 26.71
N PRO A 85 27.90 -25.51 25.38
CA PRO A 85 28.29 -26.66 24.56
C PRO A 85 29.81 -26.80 24.51
N ALA A 86 30.33 -27.96 24.86
CA ALA A 86 31.73 -28.27 24.62
C ALA A 86 32.03 -28.08 23.12
N GLY A 87 32.95 -27.15 22.78
CA GLY A 87 33.30 -26.83 21.40
C GLY A 87 32.96 -25.41 20.94
N ALA A 88 32.31 -24.55 21.76
CA ALA A 88 31.98 -23.17 21.39
C ALA A 88 33.19 -22.37 20.86
N ALA A 89 34.38 -22.54 21.46
CA ALA A 89 35.61 -21.90 20.99
C ALA A 89 36.02 -22.35 19.58
N GLU A 90 35.80 -23.61 19.24
CA GLU A 90 36.09 -24.14 17.89
C GLU A 90 35.07 -23.66 16.86
N VAL A 91 33.78 -23.51 17.24
CA VAL A 91 32.73 -22.93 16.37
C VAL A 91 33.12 -21.51 15.99
N VAL A 92 33.43 -20.67 17.00
CA VAL A 92 33.82 -19.26 16.79
C VAL A 92 35.10 -19.16 15.93
N LYS A 93 36.05 -20.07 16.14
CA LYS A 93 37.29 -20.12 15.36
C LYS A 93 37.06 -20.50 13.90
N ARG A 94 36.15 -21.43 13.62
CA ARG A 94 35.83 -21.90 12.26
C ARG A 94 34.87 -20.97 11.50
N TYR A 95 34.27 -19.97 12.17
CA TYR A 95 33.39 -19.02 11.50
C TYR A 95 34.11 -18.32 10.35
N ILE A 96 33.49 -18.32 9.17
CA ILE A 96 34.08 -17.83 7.91
C ILE A 96 33.68 -16.38 7.69
N VAL A 97 34.69 -15.51 7.53
CA VAL A 97 34.50 -14.11 7.10
C VAL A 97 35.46 -13.88 5.92
N THR A 98 34.93 -13.46 4.79
CA THR A 98 35.72 -13.12 3.60
C THR A 98 35.28 -11.80 3.03
N ALA A 99 36.24 -10.97 2.63
CA ALA A 99 35.99 -9.74 1.87
C ALA A 99 36.93 -9.70 0.66
N ARG A 100 36.37 -9.53 -0.52
CA ARG A 100 37.12 -9.56 -1.80
C ARG A 100 36.73 -8.39 -2.67
N ALA A 101 37.72 -7.74 -3.27
CA ALA A 101 37.47 -6.75 -4.33
C ALA A 101 37.11 -7.48 -5.64
N THR A 102 36.10 -6.97 -6.32
CA THR A 102 35.69 -7.38 -7.67
C THR A 102 35.61 -6.12 -8.56
N GLU A 103 35.43 -6.29 -9.86
CA GLU A 103 35.22 -5.17 -10.77
C GLU A 103 33.96 -4.34 -10.42
N ALA A 104 32.93 -4.99 -9.88
CA ALA A 104 31.66 -4.36 -9.51
C ALA A 104 31.66 -3.72 -8.10
N GLY A 105 32.70 -3.96 -7.30
CA GLY A 105 32.81 -3.47 -5.92
C GLY A 105 33.33 -4.53 -4.97
N ILE A 106 32.79 -4.56 -3.76
CA ILE A 106 33.24 -5.47 -2.70
C ILE A 106 32.20 -6.60 -2.50
N GLN A 107 32.68 -7.82 -2.49
CA GLN A 107 31.91 -8.99 -2.06
C GLN A 107 32.33 -9.36 -0.64
N PHE A 108 31.37 -9.32 0.28
CA PHE A 108 31.54 -9.68 1.69
C PHE A 108 30.69 -10.93 2.01
N GLU A 109 31.27 -11.91 2.66
CA GLU A 109 30.59 -13.14 3.05
C GLU A 109 30.90 -13.45 4.51
N SER A 110 29.84 -13.70 5.30
CA SER A 110 29.91 -14.02 6.72
C SER A 110 29.00 -15.22 6.98
N ARG A 111 29.57 -16.40 7.30
CA ARG A 111 28.79 -17.62 7.44
C ARG A 111 29.37 -18.62 8.43
N LEU A 112 28.50 -19.45 8.99
CA LEU A 112 28.88 -20.61 9.76
C LEU A 112 29.58 -21.67 8.88
N ASP A 113 30.56 -22.38 9.47
CA ASP A 113 31.05 -23.63 8.85
C ASP A 113 29.85 -24.62 8.80
N PRO A 114 29.61 -25.30 7.67
CA PRO A 114 28.53 -26.28 7.56
C PRO A 114 28.52 -27.36 8.66
N ARG A 115 29.67 -27.65 9.24
CA ARG A 115 29.81 -28.60 10.37
C ARG A 115 29.16 -28.07 11.67
N ASP A 116 29.01 -26.76 11.78
CA ASP A 116 28.51 -26.07 12.95
C ASP A 116 27.09 -25.53 12.76
N ALA A 117 26.34 -25.98 11.74
CA ALA A 117 25.01 -25.48 11.35
C ALA A 117 23.96 -25.47 12.46
N ARG A 118 24.16 -26.20 13.56
CA ARG A 118 23.26 -26.25 14.73
C ARG A 118 23.77 -25.40 15.91
N ALA A 119 24.91 -24.72 15.76
CA ALA A 119 25.47 -23.91 16.83
C ALA A 119 24.68 -22.60 16.97
N SER A 120 24.38 -22.22 18.21
CA SER A 120 23.81 -20.90 18.53
C SER A 120 24.93 -19.87 18.58
N VAL A 121 25.00 -19.03 17.58
CA VAL A 121 26.01 -17.98 17.42
C VAL A 121 25.30 -16.65 17.16
N ARG A 122 25.77 -15.58 17.81
CA ARG A 122 25.40 -14.21 17.50
C ARG A 122 26.55 -13.56 16.73
N VAL A 123 26.23 -12.86 15.66
CA VAL A 123 27.22 -12.22 14.80
C VAL A 123 26.80 -10.78 14.53
N ASP A 124 27.67 -9.84 14.89
CA ASP A 124 27.51 -8.41 14.60
C ASP A 124 28.53 -8.01 13.54
N CYS A 125 28.06 -7.51 12.41
CA CYS A 125 28.88 -7.05 11.27
C CYS A 125 28.80 -5.51 11.17
N GLU A 126 29.83 -4.81 11.59
CA GLU A 126 30.03 -3.38 11.38
C GLU A 126 30.81 -3.18 10.08
N ILE A 127 30.23 -2.47 9.11
CA ILE A 127 30.87 -2.22 7.80
C ILE A 127 30.80 -0.73 7.47
N HIS A 128 31.93 -0.13 7.15
CA HIS A 128 32.06 1.25 6.70
C HIS A 128 32.24 1.30 5.19
N VAL A 129 31.41 2.06 4.50
CA VAL A 129 31.41 2.21 3.04
C VAL A 129 31.42 3.69 2.64
N PRO A 130 31.89 4.05 1.43
CA PRO A 130 31.68 5.39 0.88
C PRO A 130 30.18 5.71 0.75
N ARG A 131 29.76 6.95 1.04
CA ARG A 131 28.36 7.36 1.02
C ARG A 131 27.65 7.13 -0.33
N ASN A 132 28.35 7.34 -1.45
CA ASN A 132 27.83 7.11 -2.80
C ASN A 132 27.96 5.65 -3.29
N TYR A 133 27.99 4.70 -2.36
CA TYR A 133 28.06 3.29 -2.64
C TYR A 133 26.65 2.70 -2.79
N SER A 134 26.46 1.70 -3.64
CA SER A 134 25.22 0.91 -3.66
C SER A 134 25.32 -0.26 -2.70
N LEU A 135 24.22 -0.63 -2.07
CA LEU A 135 24.17 -1.75 -1.12
C LEU A 135 23.31 -2.89 -1.66
N GLU A 136 23.83 -4.10 -1.57
CA GLU A 136 23.10 -5.34 -1.80
C GLU A 136 23.40 -6.28 -0.63
N ILE A 137 22.50 -6.31 0.38
CA ILE A 137 22.73 -7.05 1.61
C ILE A 137 21.63 -8.09 1.79
N SER A 138 22.03 -9.32 2.04
CA SER A 138 21.11 -10.42 2.32
C SER A 138 21.55 -11.19 3.55
N THR A 139 20.63 -11.37 4.50
CA THR A 139 20.83 -12.23 5.67
C THR A 139 19.60 -13.12 5.88
N ARG A 140 19.80 -14.34 6.35
CA ARG A 140 18.69 -15.25 6.64
C ARG A 140 17.99 -14.86 7.95
N ALA A 141 18.73 -14.36 8.92
CA ALA A 141 18.23 -13.83 10.18
C ALA A 141 19.20 -12.76 10.67
N GLY A 142 18.69 -11.70 11.22
CA GLY A 142 19.45 -10.55 11.71
C GLY A 142 18.90 -9.24 11.18
N ASN A 143 19.15 -8.18 11.92
CA ASN A 143 18.74 -6.84 11.55
C ASN A 143 19.70 -6.25 10.51
N ILE A 144 19.22 -5.30 9.73
CA ILE A 144 20.04 -4.53 8.80
C ILE A 144 19.80 -3.05 9.09
N ASP A 145 20.83 -2.38 9.61
CA ASP A 145 20.80 -0.95 9.94
C ASP A 145 21.79 -0.22 9.02
N THR A 146 21.33 0.82 8.32
CA THR A 146 22.20 1.61 7.44
C THR A 146 22.04 3.11 7.71
N GLN A 147 23.13 3.85 7.62
CA GLN A 147 23.10 5.30 7.55
C GLN A 147 22.66 5.78 6.16
N ASP A 148 22.70 7.10 5.93
CA ASP A 148 22.39 7.70 4.63
C ASP A 148 23.27 7.15 3.51
N ILE A 149 22.65 6.77 2.39
CA ILE A 149 23.30 6.20 1.20
C ILE A 149 22.82 6.93 -0.05
N ASP A 150 23.75 7.39 -0.89
CA ASP A 150 23.41 8.06 -2.15
C ASP A 150 23.18 7.07 -3.31
N GLY A 151 23.60 5.81 -3.19
CA GLY A 151 23.43 4.76 -4.20
C GLY A 151 22.13 3.96 -4.06
N LYS A 152 21.96 2.97 -4.95
CA LYS A 152 20.82 2.04 -4.89
C LYS A 152 20.96 1.07 -3.71
N VAL A 153 19.83 0.74 -3.07
CA VAL A 153 19.79 -0.09 -1.86
C VAL A 153 18.88 -1.29 -2.07
N VAL A 154 19.41 -2.50 -1.89
CA VAL A 154 18.67 -3.75 -1.87
C VAL A 154 18.99 -4.48 -0.57
N LEU A 155 18.04 -4.56 0.35
CA LEU A 155 18.21 -5.22 1.65
C LEU A 155 17.15 -6.30 1.82
N VAL A 156 17.62 -7.51 2.13
CA VAL A 156 16.76 -8.67 2.32
C VAL A 156 17.12 -9.37 3.62
N THR A 157 16.17 -9.57 4.51
CA THR A 157 16.34 -10.39 5.71
C THR A 157 15.19 -11.37 5.89
N GLY A 158 15.45 -12.56 6.41
CA GLY A 158 14.41 -13.55 6.65
C GLY A 158 13.55 -13.28 7.89
N GLY A 159 14.01 -12.46 8.85
CA GLY A 159 13.23 -12.24 10.09
C GLY A 159 13.56 -11.00 10.90
N GLY A 160 14.66 -10.31 10.57
CA GLY A 160 15.09 -9.09 11.26
C GLY A 160 14.42 -7.82 10.77
N ASN A 161 14.63 -6.76 11.51
CA ASN A 161 14.20 -5.42 11.10
C ASN A 161 15.16 -4.84 10.06
N ILE A 162 14.64 -3.98 9.22
CA ILE A 162 15.42 -3.16 8.30
C ILE A 162 15.23 -1.71 8.67
N THR A 163 16.34 -1.03 9.03
CA THR A 163 16.32 0.41 9.33
C THR A 163 17.33 1.11 8.41
N THR A 164 16.89 2.12 7.69
CA THR A 164 17.78 2.88 6.82
C THR A 164 17.68 4.39 7.09
N GLY A 165 18.78 5.10 6.91
CA GLY A 165 18.74 6.54 6.73
C GLY A 165 18.12 6.95 5.40
N ASN A 166 18.48 8.13 4.89
CA ASN A 166 18.00 8.59 3.58
C ASN A 166 18.69 7.82 2.44
N ILE A 167 17.94 7.56 1.36
CA ILE A 167 18.42 6.80 0.20
C ILE A 167 18.33 7.66 -1.06
N GLY A 168 19.45 7.72 -1.79
CA GLY A 168 19.56 8.47 -3.03
C GLY A 168 19.87 9.94 -2.82
N HIS A 169 20.33 10.59 -3.90
CA HIS A 169 20.67 12.02 -3.90
C HIS A 169 19.68 12.80 -4.77
N ARG A 170 19.15 13.89 -4.22
CA ARG A 170 18.09 14.71 -4.82
C ARG A 170 18.53 15.54 -6.06
N ALA A 171 19.80 15.49 -6.46
CA ALA A 171 20.32 16.28 -7.56
C ALA A 171 20.49 15.44 -8.84
N GLY A 172 19.52 15.51 -9.75
CA GLY A 172 19.68 15.12 -11.16
C GLY A 172 19.59 13.63 -11.49
N ALA A 173 19.06 12.80 -10.64
CA ALA A 173 18.69 11.43 -11.00
C ALA A 173 17.37 11.45 -11.80
N GLU A 174 17.31 10.68 -12.87
CA GLU A 174 16.04 10.41 -13.57
C GLU A 174 15.03 9.89 -12.54
N GLU A 175 13.96 10.63 -12.30
CA GLU A 175 13.01 10.48 -11.18
C GLU A 175 12.26 9.12 -11.18
N GLU A 176 12.33 8.35 -12.26
CA GLU A 176 11.56 7.12 -12.46
C GLU A 176 12.27 5.83 -12.02
N SER A 177 13.53 5.86 -11.55
CA SER A 177 14.21 4.61 -11.23
C SER A 177 14.03 4.18 -9.77
N LEU A 178 13.73 2.88 -9.55
CA LEU A 178 13.71 2.25 -8.23
C LEU A 178 15.05 2.49 -7.51
N SER A 179 15.02 3.23 -6.40
CA SER A 179 16.20 3.53 -5.59
C SER A 179 16.39 2.54 -4.45
N ALA A 180 15.28 1.99 -3.90
CA ALA A 180 15.32 1.10 -2.77
C ALA A 180 14.37 -0.11 -2.91
N ARG A 181 14.88 -1.30 -2.56
CA ARG A 181 14.11 -2.53 -2.39
C ARG A 181 14.43 -3.15 -1.03
N LEU A 182 13.44 -3.21 -0.16
CA LEU A 182 13.56 -3.65 1.22
C LEU A 182 12.60 -4.80 1.49
N GLU A 183 13.12 -5.96 1.91
CA GLU A 183 12.31 -7.15 2.11
C GLU A 183 12.64 -7.82 3.45
N THR A 184 11.61 -8.10 4.24
CA THR A 184 11.72 -8.93 5.44
C THR A 184 10.49 -9.83 5.58
N GLN A 185 10.60 -11.00 6.21
CA GLN A 185 9.41 -11.82 6.48
C GLN A 185 8.63 -11.32 7.69
N GLY A 186 9.27 -11.09 8.82
CA GLY A 186 8.56 -10.76 10.06
C GLY A 186 8.90 -9.42 10.68
N GLY A 187 10.00 -8.80 10.27
CA GLY A 187 10.53 -7.57 10.87
C GLY A 187 9.83 -6.29 10.39
N HIS A 188 10.12 -5.21 11.09
CA HIS A 188 9.70 -3.87 10.68
C HIS A 188 10.65 -3.31 9.63
N ILE A 189 10.11 -2.48 8.74
CA ILE A 189 10.88 -1.69 7.79
C ILE A 189 10.71 -0.21 8.16
N VAL A 190 11.84 0.44 8.47
CA VAL A 190 11.88 1.88 8.73
C VAL A 190 12.89 2.48 7.77
N VAL A 191 12.44 3.40 6.93
CA VAL A 191 13.29 4.06 5.95
C VAL A 191 13.12 5.57 6.04
N GLY A 192 14.22 6.29 5.95
CA GLY A 192 14.22 7.76 5.84
C GLY A 192 13.59 8.23 4.53
N ASN A 193 14.05 9.35 4.00
CA ASN A 193 13.59 9.83 2.70
C ASN A 193 14.26 9.03 1.57
N VAL A 194 13.50 8.77 0.50
CA VAL A 194 13.96 8.05 -0.69
C VAL A 194 13.83 9.00 -1.89
N ALA A 195 14.93 9.30 -2.56
CA ALA A 195 14.91 10.26 -3.66
C ALA A 195 14.17 9.77 -4.91
N GLY A 196 14.21 8.47 -5.19
CA GLY A 196 13.48 7.82 -6.29
C GLY A 196 12.40 6.87 -5.76
N GLY A 197 12.12 5.77 -6.47
CA GLY A 197 11.10 4.80 -6.09
C GLY A 197 11.50 3.89 -4.92
N LEU A 198 10.51 3.45 -4.15
CA LEU A 198 10.64 2.52 -3.02
C LEU A 198 9.73 1.30 -3.20
N ARG A 199 10.33 0.11 -3.13
CA ARG A 199 9.58 -1.15 -2.91
C ARG A 199 9.92 -1.70 -1.54
N ALA A 200 8.91 -1.85 -0.66
CA ALA A 200 9.08 -2.39 0.67
C ALA A 200 8.04 -3.47 0.98
N THR A 201 8.51 -4.65 1.36
CA THR A 201 7.64 -5.80 1.62
C THR A 201 7.98 -6.47 2.95
N THR A 202 6.97 -6.72 3.77
CA THR A 202 7.07 -7.53 4.99
C THR A 202 5.82 -8.40 5.16
N GLU A 203 5.93 -9.59 5.76
CA GLU A 203 4.74 -10.42 6.00
C GLU A 203 3.97 -9.97 7.25
N GLY A 204 4.66 -9.51 8.31
CA GLY A 204 3.99 -9.18 9.58
C GLY A 204 4.33 -7.82 10.18
N GLY A 205 5.45 -7.23 9.79
CA GLY A 205 5.95 -5.98 10.38
C GLY A 205 5.27 -4.71 9.87
N HIS A 206 5.56 -3.60 10.52
CA HIS A 206 5.14 -2.28 10.06
C HIS A 206 6.10 -1.75 9.00
N ILE A 207 5.60 -0.93 8.09
CA ILE A 207 6.39 -0.16 7.14
C ILE A 207 6.24 1.31 7.47
N THR A 208 7.36 1.99 7.72
CA THR A 208 7.40 3.43 7.93
C THR A 208 8.43 4.04 6.99
N ALA A 209 8.01 4.98 6.16
CA ALA A 209 8.85 5.70 5.24
C ALA A 209 8.68 7.22 5.41
N GLY A 210 9.74 7.96 5.19
CA GLY A 210 9.70 9.41 5.05
C GLY A 210 9.08 9.84 3.72
N ASP A 211 9.70 10.79 3.05
CA ASP A 211 9.27 11.24 1.74
C ASP A 211 9.87 10.36 0.63
N ILE A 212 9.03 9.90 -0.30
CA ILE A 212 9.39 9.09 -1.46
C ILE A 212 9.23 9.98 -2.70
N GLY A 213 10.30 10.25 -3.43
CA GLY A 213 10.27 11.14 -4.58
C GLY A 213 9.64 10.53 -5.83
N GLY A 214 9.74 9.21 -6.00
CA GLY A 214 9.21 8.46 -7.13
C GLY A 214 8.02 7.56 -6.74
N GLU A 215 7.89 6.44 -7.45
CA GLU A 215 6.85 5.43 -7.22
C GLU A 215 7.02 4.69 -5.88
N ALA A 216 5.91 4.30 -5.27
CA ALA A 216 5.89 3.53 -4.04
C ALA A 216 5.10 2.23 -4.17
N GLU A 217 5.75 1.09 -3.89
CA GLU A 217 5.09 -0.22 -3.77
C GLU A 217 5.33 -0.76 -2.36
N LEU A 218 4.30 -0.70 -1.52
CA LEU A 218 4.40 -1.02 -0.10
C LEU A 218 3.41 -2.12 0.27
N HIS A 219 3.93 -3.24 0.76
CA HIS A 219 3.08 -4.37 1.11
C HIS A 219 3.44 -4.95 2.48
N THR A 220 2.42 -5.15 3.33
CA THR A 220 2.56 -5.90 4.58
C THR A 220 1.37 -6.83 4.81
N GLY A 221 1.61 -8.03 5.33
CA GLY A 221 0.52 -8.97 5.64
C GLY A 221 -0.36 -8.53 6.81
N GLY A 222 0.17 -7.82 7.81
CA GLY A 222 -0.61 -7.46 8.99
C GLY A 222 -0.26 -6.13 9.66
N GLY A 223 0.87 -5.54 9.32
CA GLY A 223 1.38 -4.31 9.94
C GLY A 223 0.73 -3.03 9.43
N HIS A 224 0.99 -1.94 10.11
CA HIS A 224 0.60 -0.60 9.64
C HIS A 224 1.57 -0.09 8.58
N ILE A 225 1.06 0.67 7.62
CA ILE A 225 1.88 1.39 6.64
C ILE A 225 1.75 2.89 6.90
N ARG A 226 2.89 3.58 6.99
CA ARG A 226 2.95 5.02 7.18
C ARG A 226 3.97 5.63 6.25
N VAL A 227 3.56 6.68 5.52
CA VAL A 227 4.41 7.40 4.57
C VAL A 227 4.21 8.90 4.74
N GLY A 228 5.29 9.67 4.69
CA GLY A 228 5.26 11.13 4.70
C GLY A 228 4.62 11.66 3.43
N SER A 229 5.32 11.57 2.32
CA SER A 229 4.81 11.94 1.01
C SER A 229 5.27 10.96 -0.08
N ILE A 230 4.51 10.88 -1.17
CA ILE A 230 4.82 10.09 -2.36
C ILE A 230 4.69 11.03 -3.57
N GLY A 231 5.77 11.17 -4.34
CA GLY A 231 5.78 12.06 -5.51
C GLY A 231 5.20 11.43 -6.77
N GLY A 232 5.42 10.14 -6.97
CA GLY A 232 4.90 9.35 -8.10
C GLY A 232 3.67 8.52 -7.72
N ASP A 233 3.41 7.49 -8.52
CA ASP A 233 2.30 6.58 -8.29
C ASP A 233 2.55 5.65 -7.10
N ALA A 234 1.46 5.20 -6.46
CA ALA A 234 1.57 4.38 -5.27
C ALA A 234 0.60 3.19 -5.23
N GLN A 235 1.16 2.03 -4.90
CA GLN A 235 0.40 0.85 -4.51
C GLN A 235 0.72 0.51 -3.06
N VAL A 236 -0.30 0.59 -2.17
CA VAL A 236 -0.12 0.44 -0.73
C VAL A 236 -1.13 -0.55 -0.18
N GLU A 237 -0.65 -1.70 0.30
CA GLU A 237 -1.53 -2.79 0.72
C GLU A 237 -1.15 -3.35 2.08
N THR A 238 -2.15 -3.58 2.92
CA THR A 238 -1.98 -4.31 4.19
C THR A 238 -3.15 -5.26 4.46
N GLY A 239 -2.88 -6.42 5.06
CA GLY A 239 -3.94 -7.36 5.43
C GLY A 239 -4.81 -6.87 6.59
N GLY A 240 -4.24 -6.23 7.61
CA GLY A 240 -5.02 -5.86 8.81
C GLY A 240 -4.69 -4.50 9.41
N GLY A 241 -3.60 -3.89 9.00
CA GLY A 241 -3.12 -2.63 9.57
C GLY A 241 -3.77 -1.38 9.00
N ASN A 242 -3.48 -0.25 9.60
CA ASN A 242 -3.89 1.04 9.08
C ASN A 242 -2.93 1.53 8.00
N ILE A 243 -3.43 2.28 7.04
CA ILE A 243 -2.67 3.01 6.03
C ILE A 243 -2.78 4.50 6.34
N LEU A 244 -1.63 5.17 6.43
CA LEU A 244 -1.52 6.59 6.68
C LEU A 244 -0.54 7.21 5.71
N ILE A 245 -1.01 8.09 4.83
CA ILE A 245 -0.21 8.80 3.83
C ILE A 245 -0.46 10.30 3.98
N GLY A 246 0.60 11.07 4.20
CA GLY A 246 0.49 12.51 4.38
C GLY A 246 0.12 13.21 3.07
N ARG A 247 0.86 12.94 1.99
CA ARG A 247 0.60 13.50 0.65
C ARG A 247 0.89 12.48 -0.44
N ALA A 248 0.08 12.48 -1.50
CA ALA A 248 0.31 11.72 -2.72
C ALA A 248 0.16 12.62 -3.94
N GLY A 249 1.18 12.65 -4.79
CA GLY A 249 1.23 13.48 -6.00
C GLY A 249 0.72 12.78 -7.25
N GLY A 250 0.98 11.48 -7.38
CA GLY A 250 0.54 10.61 -8.49
C GLY A 250 -0.73 9.85 -8.17
N ASP A 251 -1.01 8.84 -8.98
CA ASP A 251 -2.16 7.95 -8.82
C ASP A 251 -1.94 6.96 -7.67
N VAL A 252 -2.96 6.74 -6.85
CA VAL A 252 -2.84 5.93 -5.64
C VAL A 252 -3.88 4.83 -5.58
N PHE A 253 -3.40 3.61 -5.34
CA PHE A 253 -4.21 2.50 -4.87
C PHE A 253 -3.84 2.15 -3.43
N ALA A 254 -4.79 2.26 -2.49
CA ALA A 254 -4.58 1.92 -1.10
C ALA A 254 -5.64 0.93 -0.61
N SER A 255 -5.22 -0.25 -0.12
CA SER A 255 -6.14 -1.30 0.30
C SER A 255 -5.75 -1.90 1.65
N THR A 256 -6.75 -2.07 2.53
CA THR A 256 -6.62 -2.84 3.77
C THR A 256 -7.86 -3.70 4.01
N VAL A 257 -7.70 -4.86 4.64
CA VAL A 257 -8.87 -5.70 4.99
C VAL A 257 -9.58 -5.18 6.23
N GLY A 258 -8.86 -4.78 7.26
CA GLY A 258 -9.48 -4.43 8.55
C GLY A 258 -9.17 -3.03 9.09
N GLY A 259 -8.16 -2.37 8.57
CA GLY A 259 -7.65 -1.11 9.09
C GLY A 259 -8.33 0.13 8.57
N GLN A 260 -7.96 1.26 9.15
CA GLN A 260 -8.33 2.58 8.67
C GLN A 260 -7.40 3.02 7.54
N VAL A 261 -7.95 3.75 6.56
CA VAL A 261 -7.17 4.41 5.50
C VAL A 261 -7.30 5.92 5.69
N SER A 262 -6.16 6.62 5.75
CA SER A 262 -6.12 8.07 5.95
C SER A 262 -5.15 8.74 4.99
N PHE A 263 -5.63 9.77 4.31
CA PHE A 263 -4.85 10.65 3.45
C PHE A 263 -4.94 12.10 3.92
N GLY A 264 -3.81 12.80 3.95
CA GLY A 264 -3.80 14.24 4.09
C GLY A 264 -4.19 14.91 2.77
N GLU A 265 -3.45 14.65 1.69
CA GLU A 265 -3.70 15.22 0.37
C GLU A 265 -3.44 14.18 -0.72
N ALA A 266 -4.34 14.09 -1.70
CA ALA A 266 -4.19 13.29 -2.90
C ALA A 266 -4.45 14.16 -4.14
N SER A 267 -3.44 14.31 -5.00
CA SER A 267 -3.51 15.20 -6.16
C SER A 267 -3.85 14.46 -7.46
N GLY A 268 -3.41 13.20 -7.59
CA GLY A 268 -3.79 12.30 -8.68
C GLY A 268 -5.09 11.55 -8.43
N SER A 269 -5.34 10.51 -9.20
CA SER A 269 -6.49 9.62 -8.98
C SER A 269 -6.29 8.82 -7.68
N LEU A 270 -7.29 8.76 -6.83
CA LEU A 270 -7.25 8.02 -5.57
C LEU A 270 -8.25 6.88 -5.55
N HIS A 271 -7.78 5.66 -5.38
CA HIS A 271 -8.63 4.52 -5.02
C HIS A 271 -8.26 4.01 -3.63
N ALA A 272 -9.14 4.22 -2.66
CA ALA A 272 -8.96 3.76 -1.29
C ALA A 272 -10.05 2.75 -0.89
N ARG A 273 -9.62 1.59 -0.38
CA ARG A 273 -10.53 0.51 -0.02
C ARG A 273 -10.24 -0.06 1.36
N THR A 274 -11.29 -0.32 2.14
CA THR A 274 -11.18 -1.08 3.41
C THR A 274 -12.36 -2.01 3.61
N GLY A 275 -12.13 -3.16 4.24
CA GLY A 275 -13.21 -4.05 4.65
C GLY A 275 -13.87 -3.65 5.97
N GLY A 276 -13.12 -3.13 6.95
CA GLY A 276 -13.64 -2.89 8.29
C GLY A 276 -13.42 -1.50 8.88
N GLY A 277 -12.49 -0.72 8.36
CA GLY A 277 -12.10 0.56 8.93
C GLY A 277 -12.77 1.77 8.30
N ALA A 278 -12.56 2.92 8.89
CA ALA A 278 -12.97 4.19 8.30
C ALA A 278 -11.98 4.66 7.21
N ILE A 279 -12.48 5.37 6.21
CA ILE A 279 -11.66 6.08 5.24
C ILE A 279 -11.77 7.58 5.52
N ARG A 280 -10.63 8.26 5.67
CA ARG A 280 -10.56 9.70 5.87
C ARG A 280 -9.63 10.32 4.85
N ILE A 281 -10.11 11.32 4.13
CA ILE A 281 -9.34 12.06 3.14
C ILE A 281 -9.54 13.55 3.43
N ALA A 282 -8.47 14.25 3.82
CA ALA A 282 -8.58 15.65 4.13
C ALA A 282 -8.75 16.49 2.86
N ARG A 283 -7.97 16.20 1.80
CA ARG A 283 -8.10 16.87 0.50
C ARG A 283 -7.90 15.90 -0.67
N SER A 284 -8.74 16.01 -1.71
CA SER A 284 -8.55 15.33 -2.98
C SER A 284 -8.88 16.26 -4.15
N THR A 285 -7.93 16.42 -5.08
CA THR A 285 -8.11 17.29 -6.26
C THR A 285 -8.37 16.49 -7.53
N GLY A 286 -7.95 15.22 -7.56
CA GLY A 286 -8.22 14.29 -8.65
C GLY A 286 -9.46 13.42 -8.43
N PRO A 287 -9.76 12.56 -9.42
CA PRO A 287 -10.83 11.58 -9.32
C PRO A 287 -10.65 10.69 -8.09
N THR A 288 -11.69 10.53 -7.28
CA THR A 288 -11.62 9.82 -6.01
C THR A 288 -12.67 8.70 -5.94
N LEU A 289 -12.20 7.46 -5.80
CA LEU A 289 -13.01 6.27 -5.55
C LEU A 289 -12.70 5.73 -4.15
N VAL A 290 -13.72 5.68 -3.29
CA VAL A 290 -13.58 5.18 -1.92
C VAL A 290 -14.63 4.14 -1.60
N GLU A 291 -14.17 3.00 -1.09
CA GLU A 291 -15.04 1.87 -0.77
C GLU A 291 -14.78 1.34 0.64
N SER A 292 -15.81 1.28 1.47
CA SER A 292 -15.75 0.63 2.78
C SER A 292 -16.89 -0.37 2.94
N THR A 293 -16.64 -1.52 3.59
CA THR A 293 -17.75 -2.41 3.92
C THR A 293 -18.39 -2.04 5.26
N HIS A 294 -17.59 -1.78 6.31
CA HIS A 294 -18.10 -1.54 7.66
C HIS A 294 -17.60 -0.23 8.29
N GLY A 295 -17.17 0.73 7.51
CA GLY A 295 -16.61 1.97 8.04
C GLY A 295 -17.25 3.22 7.49
N SER A 296 -17.16 4.31 8.24
CA SER A 296 -17.55 5.62 7.75
C SER A 296 -16.53 6.16 6.77
N ILE A 297 -16.99 6.92 5.79
CA ILE A 297 -16.18 7.63 4.81
C ILE A 297 -16.31 9.13 5.09
N VAL A 298 -15.19 9.81 5.25
CA VAL A 298 -15.12 11.26 5.48
C VAL A 298 -14.19 11.87 4.45
N LEU A 299 -14.71 12.78 3.64
CA LEU A 299 -13.96 13.59 2.69
C LEU A 299 -14.18 15.06 3.06
N THR A 300 -13.10 15.79 3.33
CA THR A 300 -13.23 17.14 3.89
C THR A 300 -13.09 18.24 2.84
N ASP A 301 -12.39 17.98 1.74
CA ASP A 301 -12.18 18.94 0.64
C ASP A 301 -12.05 18.16 -0.67
N ALA A 302 -13.18 17.88 -1.33
CA ALA A 302 -13.21 17.14 -2.58
C ALA A 302 -13.48 18.09 -3.77
N GLU A 303 -12.48 18.23 -4.64
CA GLU A 303 -12.53 19.10 -5.83
C GLU A 303 -12.82 18.32 -7.12
N GLY A 304 -12.43 17.04 -7.20
CA GLY A 304 -12.61 16.17 -8.37
C GLY A 304 -13.87 15.34 -8.34
N PRO A 305 -14.15 14.57 -9.41
CA PRO A 305 -15.23 13.59 -9.44
C PRO A 305 -15.12 12.61 -8.27
N LEU A 306 -16.22 12.37 -7.57
CA LEU A 306 -16.25 11.58 -6.34
C LEU A 306 -17.18 10.37 -6.47
N ARG A 307 -16.65 9.20 -6.20
CA ARG A 307 -17.46 7.99 -6.00
C ARG A 307 -17.14 7.39 -4.64
N ALA A 308 -18.14 7.36 -3.74
CA ALA A 308 -17.96 6.80 -2.42
C ALA A 308 -19.07 5.79 -2.11
N SER A 309 -18.69 4.61 -1.63
CA SER A 309 -19.65 3.57 -1.27
C SER A 309 -19.33 2.91 0.07
N THR A 310 -20.38 2.69 0.88
CA THR A 310 -20.28 1.91 2.12
C THR A 310 -21.48 1.01 2.31
N SER A 311 -21.25 -0.21 2.85
CA SER A 311 -22.38 -1.06 3.22
C SER A 311 -22.95 -0.72 4.60
N PHE A 312 -22.08 -0.41 5.57
CA PHE A 312 -22.45 -0.06 6.94
C PHE A 312 -21.61 1.11 7.42
N GLY A 313 -22.16 2.33 7.33
CA GLY A 313 -21.44 3.51 7.76
C GLY A 313 -22.01 4.78 7.16
N THR A 314 -21.60 5.90 7.71
CA THR A 314 -22.00 7.23 7.23
C THR A 314 -21.00 7.73 6.21
N ILE A 315 -21.47 8.30 5.10
CA ILE A 315 -20.64 9.05 4.17
C ILE A 315 -20.82 10.52 4.48
N THR A 316 -19.73 11.22 4.78
CA THR A 316 -19.72 12.66 4.98
C THR A 316 -18.77 13.28 3.96
N ALA A 317 -19.28 14.14 3.09
CA ALA A 317 -18.50 14.79 2.06
C ALA A 317 -18.69 16.32 2.10
N TRP A 318 -17.58 17.05 2.23
CA TRP A 318 -17.52 18.47 1.94
C TRP A 318 -17.02 18.66 0.52
N ILE A 319 -17.88 19.18 -0.32
CA ILE A 319 -17.53 19.45 -1.71
C ILE A 319 -16.88 20.83 -1.77
N ALA A 320 -15.74 20.92 -2.42
CA ALA A 320 -15.06 22.20 -2.64
C ALA A 320 -15.66 22.92 -3.84
N ALA A 321 -15.69 24.26 -3.78
CA ALA A 321 -15.84 25.07 -4.98
C ALA A 321 -14.50 25.03 -5.73
N ASP A 322 -14.52 24.79 -7.05
CA ASP A 322 -13.31 24.82 -7.88
C ASP A 322 -12.53 26.14 -7.65
N SER A 323 -11.39 26.04 -6.98
CA SER A 323 -10.55 27.19 -6.64
C SER A 323 -9.77 27.75 -7.83
N GLY A 324 -9.81 27.11 -9.00
CA GLY A 324 -9.11 27.56 -10.21
C GLY A 324 -7.60 27.54 -10.16
N GLU A 325 -6.98 27.07 -9.08
CA GLU A 325 -5.51 27.07 -8.88
C GLU A 325 -4.80 25.82 -9.44
N GLY A 326 -5.51 24.95 -10.15
CA GLY A 326 -4.89 23.79 -10.81
C GLY A 326 -4.05 24.21 -12.03
N ASN A 327 -2.80 23.79 -12.08
CA ASN A 327 -1.76 24.05 -13.08
C ASN A 327 -2.04 23.47 -14.48
N GLY A 328 -3.30 23.49 -14.93
CA GLY A 328 -3.74 23.00 -16.25
C GLY A 328 -4.21 24.14 -17.15
N SER A 329 -3.77 24.11 -18.40
CA SER A 329 -4.06 25.01 -19.53
C SER A 329 -5.38 25.79 -19.41
N THR A 330 -5.26 27.10 -19.34
CA THR A 330 -6.31 28.11 -19.09
C THR A 330 -7.40 28.24 -20.19
N THR A 331 -7.40 27.41 -21.23
CA THR A 331 -8.24 27.62 -22.43
C THR A 331 -9.54 26.81 -22.46
N GLU A 332 -9.77 25.86 -21.51
CA GLU A 332 -10.99 25.03 -21.52
C GLU A 332 -11.84 25.10 -20.21
N ARG A 333 -11.42 25.92 -19.24
CA ARG A 333 -12.05 25.97 -17.90
C ARG A 333 -13.00 27.17 -17.64
N GLU A 334 -13.22 28.03 -18.62
CA GLU A 334 -14.21 29.10 -18.46
C GLU A 334 -15.63 28.51 -18.40
N GLY A 335 -16.15 28.33 -17.17
CA GLY A 335 -17.56 27.99 -16.91
C GLY A 335 -17.88 26.72 -16.12
N ARG A 336 -16.89 25.94 -15.64
CA ARG A 336 -17.18 24.76 -14.81
C ARG A 336 -16.90 25.03 -13.33
N HIS A 337 -17.93 25.40 -12.58
CA HIS A 337 -17.93 25.48 -11.12
C HIS A 337 -18.54 24.22 -10.50
N GLY A 338 -17.97 23.03 -10.72
CA GLY A 338 -18.53 21.78 -10.23
C GLY A 338 -17.54 20.63 -10.12
N ILE A 339 -17.84 19.67 -9.24
CA ILE A 339 -17.00 18.50 -8.90
C ILE A 339 -16.92 17.43 -10.00
N GLY A 340 -17.57 17.57 -11.12
CA GLY A 340 -17.81 16.49 -12.10
C GLY A 340 -18.88 15.49 -11.63
N PRO A 341 -19.24 14.50 -12.48
CA PRO A 341 -20.27 13.52 -12.15
C PRO A 341 -19.85 12.72 -10.90
N SER A 342 -20.68 12.73 -9.87
CA SER A 342 -20.36 12.13 -8.58
C SER A 342 -21.47 11.24 -8.05
N GLU A 343 -21.10 10.18 -7.32
CA GLU A 343 -22.03 9.18 -6.80
C GLU A 343 -21.66 8.79 -5.36
N LEU A 344 -22.63 8.91 -4.44
CA LEU A 344 -22.47 8.49 -3.05
C LEU A 344 -23.53 7.45 -2.72
N ASP A 345 -23.10 6.25 -2.33
CA ASP A 345 -23.98 5.11 -2.04
C ASP A 345 -23.78 4.57 -0.63
N SER A 346 -24.86 4.51 0.17
CA SER A 346 -24.85 3.82 1.46
C SER A 346 -25.96 2.79 1.52
N THR A 347 -25.64 1.56 1.93
CA THR A 347 -26.68 0.55 2.16
C THR A 347 -27.35 0.77 3.53
N GLN A 348 -26.57 0.95 4.60
CA GLN A 348 -27.08 1.24 5.93
C GLN A 348 -26.23 2.35 6.56
N GLY A 349 -26.82 3.53 6.67
CA GLY A 349 -26.19 4.72 7.22
C GLY A 349 -26.56 5.98 6.44
N ASP A 350 -26.26 7.12 7.01
CA ASP A 350 -26.63 8.39 6.45
C ASP A 350 -25.60 8.88 5.41
N ILE A 351 -26.05 9.67 4.45
CA ILE A 351 -25.20 10.45 3.56
C ILE A 351 -25.37 11.92 3.93
N VAL A 352 -24.28 12.58 4.31
CA VAL A 352 -24.24 13.99 4.65
C VAL A 352 -23.36 14.73 3.66
N VAL A 353 -23.94 15.65 2.90
CA VAL A 353 -23.17 16.42 1.90
C VAL A 353 -23.22 17.89 2.25
N TYR A 354 -22.04 18.50 2.31
CA TYR A 354 -21.88 19.94 2.48
C TYR A 354 -21.52 20.56 1.13
N LEU A 355 -22.35 21.49 0.67
CA LEU A 355 -22.27 22.13 -0.64
C LEU A 355 -21.98 23.62 -0.51
N PRO A 356 -21.03 24.17 -1.27
CA PRO A 356 -20.83 25.62 -1.36
C PRO A 356 -22.09 26.32 -1.91
N ARG A 357 -22.45 27.51 -1.37
CA ARG A 357 -23.63 28.25 -1.79
C ARG A 357 -23.62 28.66 -3.26
N GLU A 358 -22.44 28.95 -3.79
CA GLU A 358 -22.24 29.37 -5.18
C GLU A 358 -22.11 28.22 -6.18
N MET A 359 -22.13 26.98 -5.72
CA MET A 359 -21.91 25.81 -6.56
C MET A 359 -23.09 25.56 -7.51
N SER A 360 -22.79 25.35 -8.79
CA SER A 360 -23.77 24.89 -9.80
C SER A 360 -23.75 23.36 -9.84
N VAL A 361 -24.86 22.72 -9.43
CA VAL A 361 -24.96 21.25 -9.35
C VAL A 361 -26.40 20.79 -9.54
N THR A 362 -26.56 19.63 -10.20
CA THR A 362 -27.82 18.90 -10.29
C THR A 362 -27.77 17.73 -9.31
N ILE A 363 -28.70 17.65 -8.38
CA ILE A 363 -28.76 16.61 -7.35
C ILE A 363 -29.92 15.66 -7.64
N ASP A 364 -29.65 14.36 -7.68
CA ASP A 364 -30.66 13.30 -7.69
C ASP A 364 -30.44 12.41 -6.45
N ALA A 365 -31.34 12.52 -5.48
CA ALA A 365 -31.23 11.83 -4.20
C ALA A 365 -32.36 10.82 -4.03
N ILE A 366 -32.02 9.57 -3.68
CA ILE A 366 -32.97 8.46 -3.54
C ILE A 366 -32.73 7.75 -2.20
N VAL A 367 -33.79 7.65 -1.41
CA VAL A 367 -33.89 6.74 -0.26
C VAL A 367 -34.80 5.60 -0.65
N ALA A 368 -34.27 4.40 -0.79
CA ALA A 368 -35.01 3.26 -1.35
C ALA A 368 -36.04 2.69 -0.37
N GLN A 369 -35.76 2.67 0.94
CA GLN A 369 -36.69 2.25 1.98
C GLN A 369 -37.18 3.49 2.74
N GLY A 370 -38.34 3.99 2.39
CA GLY A 370 -39.04 5.07 3.12
C GLY A 370 -39.50 4.61 4.52
N GLY A 371 -40.30 5.37 5.17
CA GLY A 371 -40.85 5.13 6.51
C GLY A 371 -40.13 5.97 7.56
N LEU A 372 -39.08 5.50 8.19
CA LEU A 372 -38.28 6.27 9.16
C LEU A 372 -37.15 7.07 8.53
N SER A 373 -36.83 6.79 7.27
CA SER A 373 -35.74 7.44 6.52
C SER A 373 -36.22 8.66 5.77
N HIS A 374 -35.44 9.74 5.78
CA HIS A 374 -35.83 11.05 5.26
C HIS A 374 -34.72 11.66 4.39
N ILE A 375 -35.14 12.54 3.48
CA ILE A 375 -34.24 13.49 2.82
C ILE A 375 -34.47 14.85 3.46
N VAL A 376 -33.41 15.43 4.02
CA VAL A 376 -33.41 16.71 4.72
C VAL A 376 -32.43 17.64 4.03
N ALA A 377 -32.87 18.87 3.75
CA ALA A 377 -31.99 19.87 3.14
C ALA A 377 -32.12 21.19 3.88
N ASP A 378 -31.06 21.97 3.88
CA ASP A 378 -31.11 23.36 4.37
C ASP A 378 -32.18 24.16 3.61
N PRO A 379 -32.87 25.13 4.26
CA PRO A 379 -34.01 25.86 3.67
C PRO A 379 -33.69 26.61 2.36
N ASP A 380 -32.42 26.98 2.16
CA ASP A 380 -31.98 27.70 0.97
C ASP A 380 -31.69 26.77 -0.24
N ILE A 381 -31.75 25.44 -0.07
CA ILE A 381 -31.60 24.47 -1.15
C ILE A 381 -32.97 24.25 -1.81
N PRO A 382 -33.13 24.53 -3.12
CA PRO A 382 -34.45 24.46 -3.80
C PRO A 382 -34.82 23.02 -4.16
N ILE A 383 -34.98 22.15 -3.17
CA ILE A 383 -35.21 20.71 -3.34
C ILE A 383 -36.69 20.38 -3.51
N LYS A 384 -37.00 19.49 -4.47
CA LYS A 384 -38.35 18.94 -4.69
C LYS A 384 -38.37 17.48 -4.23
N ILE A 385 -39.07 17.19 -3.15
CA ILE A 385 -39.19 15.86 -2.58
C ILE A 385 -40.48 15.20 -3.05
N SER A 386 -40.39 13.97 -3.57
CA SER A 386 -41.50 13.14 -3.99
C SER A 386 -41.52 11.83 -3.22
N TYR A 387 -42.71 11.43 -2.78
CA TYR A 387 -42.93 10.19 -2.03
C TYR A 387 -43.68 9.19 -2.93
N SER A 388 -43.17 7.97 -3.04
CA SER A 388 -43.85 6.90 -3.77
C SER A 388 -44.58 5.97 -2.81
N GLY A 389 -45.82 5.55 -3.18
CA GLY A 389 -46.64 4.63 -2.41
C GLY A 389 -47.76 5.27 -1.57
N ALA A 390 -48.86 4.51 -1.41
CA ALA A 390 -50.11 4.99 -0.78
C ALA A 390 -50.01 5.26 0.74
N SER A 391 -48.92 4.82 1.40
CA SER A 391 -48.71 4.94 2.86
C SER A 391 -47.39 5.62 3.24
N GLY A 392 -46.69 6.26 2.31
CA GLY A 392 -45.39 6.87 2.58
C GLY A 392 -44.24 5.92 2.94
N THR A 393 -44.45 4.62 2.73
CA THR A 393 -43.45 3.59 3.01
C THR A 393 -42.60 3.22 1.78
N GLY A 394 -42.92 3.78 0.60
CA GLY A 394 -42.17 3.57 -0.62
C GLY A 394 -40.94 4.47 -0.73
N PRO A 395 -40.18 4.34 -1.83
CA PRO A 395 -39.01 5.18 -2.07
C PRO A 395 -39.28 6.67 -1.99
N VAL A 396 -38.37 7.42 -1.36
CA VAL A 396 -38.36 8.88 -1.32
C VAL A 396 -37.32 9.36 -2.33
N ARG A 397 -37.73 10.21 -3.26
CA ARG A 397 -36.83 10.81 -4.25
C ARG A 397 -36.86 12.33 -4.14
N ALA A 398 -35.71 12.92 -4.30
CA ALA A 398 -35.57 14.37 -4.30
C ALA A 398 -34.69 14.82 -5.47
N GLU A 399 -35.12 15.83 -6.17
CA GLU A 399 -34.42 16.46 -7.29
C GLU A 399 -34.19 17.94 -7.00
N CYS A 400 -33.01 18.43 -7.33
CA CYS A 400 -32.63 19.81 -7.11
C CYS A 400 -31.66 20.28 -8.20
N GLU A 401 -31.87 21.51 -8.66
CA GLU A 401 -30.93 22.26 -9.48
C GLU A 401 -30.48 23.50 -8.72
N MET A 402 -29.22 23.53 -8.26
CA MET A 402 -28.64 24.70 -7.62
C MET A 402 -27.96 25.60 -8.66
N ASN A 403 -28.17 26.89 -8.57
CA ASN A 403 -27.55 27.93 -9.40
C ASN A 403 -27.61 27.62 -10.93
N GLY A 404 -28.77 27.13 -11.37
CA GLY A 404 -29.00 26.82 -12.79
C GLY A 404 -28.61 25.40 -13.23
N GLY A 405 -28.30 24.52 -12.26
CA GLY A 405 -27.87 23.16 -12.52
C GLY A 405 -26.41 23.06 -12.95
N GLY A 406 -25.90 21.85 -13.02
CA GLY A 406 -24.51 21.53 -13.35
C GLY A 406 -24.33 20.04 -13.49
N GLU A 407 -23.13 19.56 -13.16
CA GLU A 407 -22.81 18.13 -13.12
C GLU A 407 -23.68 17.38 -12.11
N LEU A 408 -23.95 16.11 -12.40
CA LEU A 408 -24.86 15.29 -11.59
C LEU A 408 -24.18 14.78 -10.31
N LEU A 409 -24.80 15.06 -9.18
CA LEU A 409 -24.51 14.44 -7.90
C LEU A 409 -25.61 13.44 -7.55
N HIS A 410 -25.31 12.16 -7.70
CA HIS A 410 -26.24 11.08 -7.39
C HIS A 410 -26.03 10.57 -5.97
N LEU A 411 -27.09 10.58 -5.16
CA LEU A 411 -27.06 10.16 -3.76
C LEU A 411 -28.06 9.03 -3.55
N ARG A 412 -27.58 7.88 -3.10
CA ARG A 412 -28.42 6.71 -2.89
C ARG A 412 -28.24 6.14 -1.49
N VAL A 413 -29.34 5.95 -0.79
CA VAL A 413 -29.38 5.26 0.50
C VAL A 413 -30.46 4.18 0.46
N LEU A 414 -30.12 2.96 0.86
CA LEU A 414 -31.14 1.92 1.01
C LEU A 414 -31.90 2.13 2.31
N SER A 415 -31.21 2.31 3.45
CA SER A 415 -31.80 2.54 4.77
C SER A 415 -30.96 3.56 5.56
N GLY A 416 -31.47 4.75 5.77
CA GLY A 416 -30.81 5.89 6.40
C GLY A 416 -31.30 7.21 5.81
N ASN A 417 -30.67 8.30 6.16
CA ASN A 417 -31.07 9.64 5.75
C ASN A 417 -30.09 10.23 4.73
N ILE A 418 -30.57 11.11 3.87
CA ILE A 418 -29.75 11.99 3.05
C ILE A 418 -29.91 13.40 3.59
N ILE A 419 -28.79 14.02 3.96
CA ILE A 419 -28.76 15.33 4.59
C ILE A 419 -27.90 16.27 3.73
N LEU A 420 -28.54 17.29 3.16
CA LEU A 420 -27.89 18.31 2.35
C LEU A 420 -27.72 19.59 3.15
N LYS A 421 -26.52 20.08 3.27
CA LYS A 421 -26.18 21.28 4.00
C LYS A 421 -25.41 22.25 3.13
N LEU A 422 -25.66 23.54 3.36
CA LEU A 422 -24.84 24.59 2.76
C LEU A 422 -23.58 24.80 3.60
N SER A 423 -22.45 24.90 2.95
CA SER A 423 -21.18 25.23 3.57
C SER A 423 -20.68 26.60 3.09
N ASP A 424 -19.88 27.23 3.93
CA ASP A 424 -18.99 28.31 3.51
C ASP A 424 -17.74 27.64 2.92
N ALA A 425 -17.32 28.07 1.73
CA ALA A 425 -16.13 27.54 1.05
C ALA A 425 -14.89 27.56 1.96
N GLN A 426 -14.76 28.57 2.83
CA GLN A 426 -13.67 28.63 3.80
C GLN A 426 -13.81 27.63 4.96
N ALA A 427 -15.01 27.12 5.26
CA ALA A 427 -15.21 26.16 6.34
C ALA A 427 -14.60 24.80 5.99
N ALA A 428 -14.81 24.30 4.77
CA ALA A 428 -14.22 23.07 4.28
C ALA A 428 -12.68 23.10 4.35
N LEU A 429 -12.07 24.17 3.84
CA LEU A 429 -10.61 24.38 3.89
C LEU A 429 -10.06 24.42 5.33
N ARG A 430 -10.78 25.04 6.28
CA ARG A 430 -10.35 25.06 7.69
C ARG A 430 -10.39 23.66 8.32
N ILE A 431 -11.42 22.89 8.04
CA ILE A 431 -11.55 21.54 8.57
C ILE A 431 -10.48 20.64 7.95
N ALA A 432 -10.25 20.72 6.63
CA ALA A 432 -9.19 19.98 5.96
C ALA A 432 -7.82 20.34 6.52
N ALA A 433 -7.52 21.62 6.76
CA ALA A 433 -6.28 22.05 7.37
C ALA A 433 -6.10 21.49 8.79
N GLN A 434 -7.15 21.49 9.61
CA GLN A 434 -7.12 20.91 10.95
C GLN A 434 -6.87 19.38 10.92
N GLU A 435 -7.51 18.67 10.00
CA GLU A 435 -7.29 17.24 9.84
C GLU A 435 -5.86 16.92 9.37
N MET A 436 -5.33 17.72 8.45
CA MET A 436 -3.92 17.60 8.00
C MET A 436 -2.93 17.87 9.14
N ASP A 437 -3.16 18.87 9.98
CA ASP A 437 -2.32 19.18 11.13
C ASP A 437 -2.37 18.04 12.17
N GLN A 438 -3.55 17.50 12.47
CA GLN A 438 -3.69 16.33 13.35
C GLN A 438 -2.97 15.10 12.80
N LEU A 439 -3.06 14.87 11.50
CA LEU A 439 -2.38 13.79 10.81
C LEU A 439 -0.86 13.95 10.92
N ARG A 440 -0.36 15.18 10.70
CA ARG A 440 1.06 15.53 10.84
C ARG A 440 1.55 15.35 12.28
N GLU A 441 0.80 15.79 13.28
CA GLU A 441 1.15 15.57 14.68
C GLU A 441 1.23 14.08 15.04
N GLN A 442 0.30 13.27 14.56
CA GLN A 442 0.33 11.80 14.74
C GLN A 442 1.58 11.19 14.11
N MET A 443 1.95 11.64 12.91
CA MET A 443 3.17 11.19 12.23
C MET A 443 4.43 11.59 13.00
N ASP A 444 4.53 12.84 13.46
CA ASP A 444 5.67 13.35 14.21
C ASP A 444 5.81 12.70 15.60
N ALA A 445 4.71 12.49 16.30
CA ALA A 445 4.71 11.83 17.61
C ALA A 445 5.26 10.40 17.51
N GLN A 446 4.91 9.69 16.47
CA GLN A 446 5.30 8.31 16.27
C GLN A 446 6.72 8.18 15.72
N THR A 447 7.16 9.13 14.89
CA THR A 447 8.57 9.22 14.45
C THR A 447 9.48 9.46 15.66
N ARG A 448 9.05 10.31 16.61
CA ARG A 448 9.77 10.52 17.89
C ARG A 448 9.82 9.27 18.75
N MET A 449 8.75 8.48 18.83
CA MET A 449 8.75 7.20 19.57
C MET A 449 9.71 6.19 18.94
N LEU A 450 9.76 6.08 17.62
CA LEU A 450 10.69 5.21 16.91
C LEU A 450 12.15 5.65 17.07
N ALA A 451 12.43 6.96 17.07
CA ALA A 451 13.76 7.49 17.31
C ALA A 451 14.24 7.26 18.76
N GLN A 452 13.33 7.24 19.72
CA GLN A 452 13.64 6.94 21.12
C GLN A 452 13.83 5.45 21.38
N SER A 453 13.13 4.56 20.67
CA SER A 453 13.28 3.11 20.79
C SER A 453 14.58 2.58 20.16
N GLY A 454 15.20 3.33 19.25
CA GLY A 454 16.48 2.98 18.63
C GLY A 454 17.70 3.20 19.55
N SER A 455 17.57 3.88 20.70
CA SER A 455 18.66 4.17 21.64
C SER A 455 18.71 3.24 22.86
N GLU A 456 17.68 2.45 23.09
CA GLU A 456 17.66 1.43 24.16
C GLU A 456 17.67 0.04 23.52
N GLY A 457 18.62 -0.81 23.92
CA GLY A 457 18.71 -2.20 23.47
C GLY A 457 17.39 -2.95 23.69
N PRO A 458 17.22 -4.16 23.14
CA PRO A 458 15.91 -4.79 22.97
C PRO A 458 15.12 -4.81 24.28
N MET A 459 14.13 -3.93 24.39
CA MET A 459 13.16 -3.99 25.48
C MET A 459 12.32 -5.25 25.27
N ALA A 460 12.43 -6.16 26.23
CA ALA A 460 11.49 -7.27 26.34
C ALA A 460 10.09 -6.67 26.52
N PHE A 461 9.26 -6.84 25.50
CA PHE A 461 7.83 -6.52 25.61
C PHE A 461 7.25 -7.33 26.77
N PRO A 462 6.44 -6.71 27.65
CA PRO A 462 5.64 -7.49 28.58
C PRO A 462 4.75 -8.44 27.79
N PRO A 463 4.58 -9.69 28.22
CA PRO A 463 3.68 -10.62 27.54
C PRO A 463 2.29 -9.98 27.47
N PRO A 464 1.57 -10.12 26.34
CA PRO A 464 0.21 -9.64 26.24
C PRO A 464 -0.63 -10.28 27.36
N PRO A 465 -1.63 -9.58 27.93
CA PRO A 465 -2.50 -10.17 28.93
C PRO A 465 -3.16 -11.41 28.33
N GLU A 466 -3.13 -12.50 29.07
CA GLU A 466 -3.78 -13.76 28.69
C GLU A 466 -5.26 -13.50 28.41
N LEU A 467 -5.62 -13.54 27.13
CA LEU A 467 -7.01 -13.60 26.72
C LEU A 467 -7.59 -14.97 27.10
N PRO A 468 -8.85 -15.05 27.56
CA PRO A 468 -9.49 -16.33 27.81
C PRO A 468 -9.45 -17.19 26.55
N GLN A 469 -9.03 -18.43 26.70
CA GLN A 469 -8.85 -19.37 25.59
C GLN A 469 -10.17 -19.53 24.83
N PRO A 470 -10.17 -19.24 23.50
CA PRO A 470 -11.31 -19.57 22.66
C PRO A 470 -11.42 -21.08 22.47
N PRO A 471 -12.62 -21.61 22.18
CA PRO A 471 -12.80 -23.03 21.88
C PRO A 471 -11.93 -23.43 20.68
N VAL A 472 -11.41 -24.65 20.75
CA VAL A 472 -10.47 -25.25 19.78
C VAL A 472 -11.00 -25.05 18.34
N PRO A 473 -10.24 -24.36 17.46
CA PRO A 473 -10.64 -24.15 16.07
C PRO A 473 -10.50 -25.46 15.27
N PRO A 474 -11.31 -25.61 14.20
CA PRO A 474 -11.11 -26.72 13.24
C PRO A 474 -9.70 -26.62 12.59
N PRO A 475 -9.18 -27.73 12.05
CA PRO A 475 -7.82 -27.76 11.50
C PRO A 475 -7.64 -26.71 10.39
N PRO A 476 -6.45 -26.09 10.29
CA PRO A 476 -6.20 -24.98 9.37
C PRO A 476 -6.32 -25.41 7.91
N PRO A 477 -6.85 -24.55 7.04
CA PRO A 477 -6.71 -24.74 5.60
C PRO A 477 -5.23 -24.73 5.21
N GLY A 478 -4.88 -25.47 4.16
CA GLY A 478 -3.51 -25.60 3.68
C GLY A 478 -2.84 -24.25 3.39
N PRO A 479 -1.50 -24.22 3.31
CA PRO A 479 -0.75 -22.98 3.16
C PRO A 479 -1.19 -22.21 1.91
N PRO A 480 -1.32 -20.87 2.00
CA PRO A 480 -1.65 -20.04 0.84
C PRO A 480 -0.56 -20.19 -0.24
N GLN A 481 -0.98 -20.21 -1.49
CA GLN A 481 -0.07 -20.24 -2.62
C GLN A 481 0.81 -18.98 -2.61
N PRO A 482 2.09 -19.09 -3.01
CA PRO A 482 2.98 -17.93 -3.07
C PRO A 482 2.42 -16.89 -4.05
N PRO A 483 2.61 -15.58 -3.78
CA PRO A 483 2.14 -14.52 -4.66
C PRO A 483 2.77 -14.63 -6.06
N PRO A 484 2.05 -14.25 -7.12
CA PRO A 484 2.56 -14.29 -8.49
C PRO A 484 3.79 -13.37 -8.67
N PRO A 485 4.68 -13.68 -9.63
CA PRO A 485 5.91 -12.92 -9.84
C PRO A 485 5.66 -11.45 -10.26
N PRO A 486 6.60 -10.55 -9.97
CA PRO A 486 6.40 -9.08 -10.06
C PRO A 486 6.04 -8.51 -11.44
N GLU A 487 6.34 -9.20 -12.53
CA GLU A 487 6.02 -8.73 -13.89
C GLU A 487 4.50 -8.72 -14.21
N GLN A 488 3.69 -9.46 -13.45
CA GLN A 488 2.22 -9.44 -13.60
C GLN A 488 1.55 -8.26 -12.87
N PHE A 489 2.26 -7.59 -11.97
CA PHE A 489 1.72 -6.46 -11.20
C PHE A 489 1.73 -5.15 -12.01
N GLN A 490 2.78 -4.89 -12.76
CA GLN A 490 2.90 -3.69 -13.59
C GLN A 490 1.80 -3.64 -14.66
N SER A 491 1.53 -4.79 -15.32
CA SER A 491 0.43 -4.88 -16.30
C SER A 491 -0.97 -4.71 -15.68
N ARG A 492 -1.13 -5.02 -14.40
CA ARG A 492 -2.38 -4.79 -13.65
C ARG A 492 -2.56 -3.32 -13.26
N PHE A 493 -1.48 -2.64 -12.93
CA PHE A 493 -1.50 -1.21 -12.58
C PHE A 493 -1.85 -0.35 -13.81
N ASP A 494 -1.20 -0.59 -14.95
CA ASP A 494 -1.51 0.08 -16.23
C ASP A 494 -2.96 -0.17 -16.68
N GLN A 495 -3.49 -1.38 -16.49
CA GLN A 495 -4.90 -1.72 -16.72
C GLN A 495 -5.84 -1.01 -15.73
N PHE A 496 -5.36 -0.75 -14.51
CA PHE A 496 -6.16 -0.16 -13.45
C PHE A 496 -6.23 1.37 -13.58
N ALA A 497 -5.13 2.04 -13.88
CA ALA A 497 -5.09 3.48 -14.15
C ALA A 497 -5.95 3.85 -15.37
N GLY A 498 -5.85 3.09 -16.45
CA GLY A 498 -6.73 3.24 -17.62
C GLY A 498 -8.23 2.99 -17.32
N ARG A 499 -8.54 2.06 -16.39
CA ARG A 499 -9.91 1.83 -15.92
C ARG A 499 -10.48 2.95 -15.06
N LEU A 500 -9.65 3.65 -14.27
CA LEU A 500 -10.10 4.80 -13.48
C LEU A 500 -10.54 5.95 -14.37
N GLU A 501 -9.78 6.28 -15.40
CA GLU A 501 -10.18 7.29 -16.38
C GLU A 501 -11.51 6.93 -17.08
N GLU A 502 -11.73 5.65 -17.40
CA GLU A 502 -12.97 5.19 -18.04
C GLU A 502 -14.17 5.14 -17.07
N LEU A 503 -13.97 4.77 -15.81
CA LEU A 503 -15.01 4.74 -14.77
C LEU A 503 -15.54 6.14 -14.42
N PHE A 504 -14.73 7.18 -14.56
CA PHE A 504 -15.14 8.57 -14.33
C PHE A 504 -15.79 9.25 -15.55
N TRP A 505 -15.64 8.68 -16.75
CA TRP A 505 -16.23 9.24 -17.98
C TRP A 505 -17.61 8.65 -18.33
N GLY A 506 -18.46 8.36 -17.32
CA GLY A 506 -19.90 8.26 -17.45
C GLY A 506 -20.42 7.18 -18.40
N GLY A 507 -20.41 5.92 -17.98
CA GLY A 507 -21.30 4.92 -18.56
C GLY A 507 -22.74 5.17 -18.10
N ILE A 508 -23.72 5.15 -19.02
CA ILE A 508 -25.13 5.14 -18.64
C ILE A 508 -25.50 3.73 -18.16
N GLU A 509 -26.23 3.65 -17.06
CA GLU A 509 -26.78 2.36 -16.63
C GLU A 509 -27.96 2.00 -17.54
N VAL A 510 -27.87 0.85 -18.21
CA VAL A 510 -28.91 0.32 -19.08
C VAL A 510 -29.37 -1.01 -18.52
N ASP A 511 -30.68 -1.18 -18.44
CA ASP A 511 -31.25 -2.42 -17.91
C ASP A 511 -30.81 -3.64 -18.76
N SER A 512 -30.71 -4.78 -18.06
CA SER A 512 -30.24 -6.06 -18.62
C SER A 512 -30.97 -6.45 -19.91
N ASP A 513 -32.30 -6.31 -19.93
CA ASP A 513 -33.12 -6.76 -21.06
C ASP A 513 -32.92 -5.88 -22.30
N THR A 514 -32.71 -4.59 -22.09
CA THR A 514 -32.44 -3.63 -23.17
C THR A 514 -31.06 -3.86 -23.75
N GLN A 515 -30.06 -4.09 -22.92
CA GLN A 515 -28.70 -4.30 -23.39
C GLN A 515 -28.51 -5.69 -24.01
N GLN A 516 -29.21 -6.71 -23.53
CA GLN A 516 -29.18 -8.06 -24.09
C GLN A 516 -29.68 -8.11 -25.54
N LYS A 517 -30.64 -7.26 -25.90
CA LYS A 517 -31.11 -7.11 -27.30
C LYS A 517 -30.05 -6.51 -28.22
N ARG A 518 -29.02 -5.87 -27.68
CA ARG A 518 -27.89 -5.29 -28.41
C ARG A 518 -26.68 -6.21 -28.50
N LEU A 519 -26.76 -7.41 -27.95
CA LEU A 519 -25.69 -8.41 -27.98
C LEU A 519 -25.53 -8.93 -29.42
N VAL A 520 -24.36 -8.68 -30.02
CA VAL A 520 -24.06 -9.05 -31.43
C VAL A 520 -23.31 -10.38 -31.48
N HIS A 521 -22.43 -10.60 -30.53
CA HIS A 521 -21.66 -11.84 -30.42
C HIS A 521 -21.67 -12.33 -28.98
N LYS A 522 -22.15 -13.56 -28.77
CA LYS A 522 -22.20 -14.23 -27.48
C LYS A 522 -21.27 -15.43 -27.48
N VAL A 523 -20.42 -15.53 -26.49
CA VAL A 523 -19.64 -16.74 -26.18
C VAL A 523 -20.30 -17.43 -25.00
N GLU A 524 -20.58 -18.73 -25.12
CA GLU A 524 -21.16 -19.49 -24.01
C GLU A 524 -20.08 -19.84 -22.97
N ALA A 525 -20.44 -19.77 -21.69
CA ALA A 525 -19.54 -20.13 -20.62
C ALA A 525 -19.28 -21.64 -20.61
N GLU A 526 -18.01 -22.03 -20.59
CA GLU A 526 -17.62 -23.43 -20.49
C GLU A 526 -17.82 -23.92 -19.04
N TYR A 527 -18.53 -25.02 -18.88
CA TYR A 527 -18.80 -25.57 -17.55
C TYR A 527 -17.52 -26.16 -16.96
N PRO A 528 -17.00 -25.64 -15.82
CA PRO A 528 -15.76 -26.13 -15.24
C PRO A 528 -15.85 -27.59 -14.84
N ASP A 529 -14.83 -28.41 -15.16
CA ASP A 529 -14.82 -29.84 -14.83
C ASP A 529 -14.89 -30.10 -13.33
N VAL A 530 -14.31 -29.22 -12.53
CA VAL A 530 -14.37 -29.29 -11.06
C VAL A 530 -15.80 -29.10 -10.56
N ALA A 531 -16.54 -28.15 -11.12
CA ALA A 531 -17.94 -27.90 -10.78
C ALA A 531 -18.83 -29.06 -11.24
N ARG A 532 -18.55 -29.63 -12.42
CA ARG A 532 -19.26 -30.80 -12.97
C ARG A 532 -19.09 -32.03 -12.09
N GLN A 533 -17.86 -32.30 -11.63
CA GLN A 533 -17.57 -33.44 -10.75
C GLN A 533 -18.17 -33.25 -9.35
N ALA A 534 -18.24 -32.02 -8.86
CA ALA A 534 -18.80 -31.69 -7.56
C ALA A 534 -20.33 -31.51 -7.57
N GLY A 535 -20.99 -31.57 -8.75
CA GLY A 535 -22.44 -31.36 -8.86
C GLY A 535 -22.89 -29.93 -8.54
N ILE A 536 -22.03 -28.90 -8.74
CA ILE A 536 -22.33 -27.52 -8.37
C ILE A 536 -23.05 -26.82 -9.52
N GLU A 537 -24.33 -26.54 -9.38
CA GLU A 537 -25.16 -25.75 -10.29
C GLU A 537 -25.46 -24.38 -9.70
N GLY A 538 -25.83 -23.41 -10.53
CA GLY A 538 -26.24 -22.10 -10.03
C GLY A 538 -26.21 -20.99 -11.08
N THR A 539 -26.67 -19.81 -10.66
CA THR A 539 -26.68 -18.60 -11.48
C THR A 539 -25.57 -17.67 -11.01
N VAL A 540 -24.76 -17.24 -11.95
CA VAL A 540 -23.73 -16.19 -11.74
C VAL A 540 -24.27 -14.88 -12.27
N VAL A 541 -24.31 -13.85 -11.44
CA VAL A 541 -24.69 -12.49 -11.82
C VAL A 541 -23.43 -11.65 -11.93
N LEU A 542 -23.22 -11.07 -13.11
CA LEU A 542 -22.07 -10.24 -13.43
C LEU A 542 -22.53 -8.82 -13.76
N ARG A 543 -21.78 -7.81 -13.35
CA ARG A 543 -21.89 -6.44 -13.85
C ARG A 543 -20.86 -6.26 -14.94
N LEU A 544 -21.32 -5.76 -16.10
CA LEU A 544 -20.50 -5.52 -17.29
C LEU A 544 -20.36 -4.03 -17.54
N GLU A 545 -19.18 -3.63 -17.90
CA GLU A 545 -18.89 -2.35 -18.49
C GLU A 545 -18.64 -2.54 -19.99
N ILE A 546 -19.42 -1.84 -20.81
CA ILE A 546 -19.37 -1.94 -22.26
C ILE A 546 -18.90 -0.60 -22.82
N GLY A 547 -17.77 -0.63 -23.51
CA GLY A 547 -17.17 0.54 -24.13
C GLY A 547 -18.00 1.13 -25.28
N ARG A 548 -17.64 2.32 -25.71
CA ARG A 548 -18.27 3.04 -26.84
C ARG A 548 -18.25 2.28 -28.16
N ASP A 549 -17.30 1.36 -28.30
CA ASP A 549 -17.15 0.46 -29.45
C ASP A 549 -17.97 -0.84 -29.33
N GLY A 550 -18.67 -1.03 -28.21
CA GLY A 550 -19.44 -2.23 -27.90
C GLY A 550 -18.64 -3.41 -27.36
N THR A 551 -17.36 -3.22 -27.02
CA THR A 551 -16.55 -4.25 -26.35
C THR A 551 -16.80 -4.26 -24.86
N VAL A 552 -16.73 -5.43 -24.22
CA VAL A 552 -16.73 -5.54 -22.76
C VAL A 552 -15.34 -5.15 -22.25
N GLN A 553 -15.28 -4.10 -21.46
CA GLN A 553 -14.04 -3.51 -20.92
C GLN A 553 -13.82 -3.89 -19.46
N GLY A 554 -14.89 -4.18 -18.72
CA GLY A 554 -14.83 -4.57 -17.32
C GLY A 554 -15.93 -5.58 -16.96
N VAL A 555 -15.59 -6.53 -16.07
CA VAL A 555 -16.51 -7.54 -15.54
C VAL A 555 -16.36 -7.63 -14.04
N LYS A 556 -17.47 -7.51 -13.30
CA LYS A 556 -17.49 -7.68 -11.83
C LYS A 556 -18.51 -8.73 -11.44
N VAL A 557 -18.13 -9.69 -10.61
CA VAL A 557 -19.05 -10.67 -10.05
C VAL A 557 -19.88 -10.01 -8.95
N LEU A 558 -21.21 -10.03 -9.10
CA LEU A 558 -22.15 -9.55 -8.09
C LEU A 558 -22.61 -10.67 -7.17
N SER A 559 -22.88 -11.87 -7.74
CA SER A 559 -23.24 -13.05 -6.97
C SER A 559 -23.01 -14.33 -7.79
N GLY A 560 -22.80 -15.46 -7.14
CA GLY A 560 -22.62 -16.79 -7.73
C GLY A 560 -21.51 -17.59 -7.06
N GLU A 561 -21.48 -18.89 -7.32
CA GLU A 561 -20.43 -19.78 -6.81
C GLU A 561 -19.06 -19.44 -7.42
N PRO A 562 -17.98 -19.31 -6.62
CA PRO A 562 -16.67 -18.87 -7.11
C PRO A 562 -16.11 -19.70 -8.26
N VAL A 563 -16.37 -21.01 -8.25
CA VAL A 563 -15.90 -21.94 -9.31
C VAL A 563 -16.61 -21.69 -10.65
N LEU A 564 -17.89 -21.28 -10.63
CA LEU A 564 -18.67 -20.94 -11.81
C LEU A 564 -18.41 -19.50 -12.26
N ALA A 565 -18.09 -18.61 -11.31
CA ALA A 565 -17.88 -17.20 -11.58
C ALA A 565 -16.69 -16.95 -12.54
N GLN A 566 -15.60 -17.70 -12.41
CA GLN A 566 -14.47 -17.56 -13.33
C GLN A 566 -14.85 -17.91 -14.77
N ALA A 567 -15.53 -19.03 -14.98
CA ALA A 567 -15.97 -19.44 -16.31
C ALA A 567 -17.00 -18.46 -16.92
N ALA A 568 -17.84 -17.87 -16.09
CA ALA A 568 -18.76 -16.83 -16.49
C ALA A 568 -18.04 -15.56 -16.93
N MET A 569 -17.03 -15.12 -16.21
CA MET A 569 -16.20 -13.95 -16.55
C MET A 569 -15.45 -14.16 -17.87
N ASP A 570 -14.78 -15.30 -18.02
CA ASP A 570 -14.02 -15.66 -19.23
C ASP A 570 -14.91 -15.63 -20.48
N ALA A 571 -16.17 -16.05 -20.36
CA ALA A 571 -17.11 -16.01 -21.48
C ALA A 571 -17.54 -14.59 -21.85
N VAL A 572 -17.91 -13.76 -20.86
CA VAL A 572 -18.46 -12.42 -21.11
C VAL A 572 -17.42 -11.40 -21.57
N GLU A 573 -16.15 -11.58 -21.24
CA GLU A 573 -15.05 -10.76 -21.77
C GLU A 573 -14.97 -10.82 -23.31
N HIS A 574 -15.38 -11.91 -23.89
CA HIS A 574 -15.41 -12.10 -25.33
C HIS A 574 -16.73 -11.66 -26.00
N TRP A 575 -17.71 -11.20 -25.21
CA TRP A 575 -18.97 -10.70 -25.77
C TRP A 575 -18.77 -9.38 -26.51
N ARG A 576 -19.63 -9.15 -27.50
CA ARG A 576 -19.64 -7.90 -28.28
C ARG A 576 -21.06 -7.39 -28.41
N TYR A 577 -21.24 -6.12 -28.16
CA TYR A 577 -22.53 -5.41 -28.25
C TYR A 577 -22.52 -4.39 -29.38
N ALA A 578 -23.68 -4.06 -29.89
CA ALA A 578 -23.83 -2.90 -30.75
C ALA A 578 -23.62 -1.62 -29.92
N PRO A 579 -22.83 -0.64 -30.40
CA PRO A 579 -22.62 0.61 -29.68
C PRO A 579 -23.92 1.28 -29.24
N THR A 580 -23.99 1.68 -27.99
CA THR A 580 -25.14 2.39 -27.45
C THR A 580 -24.99 3.87 -27.73
N LEU A 581 -26.00 4.47 -28.33
CA LEU A 581 -26.01 5.88 -28.72
C LEU A 581 -26.92 6.67 -27.77
N LEU A 582 -26.39 7.72 -27.15
CA LEU A 582 -27.15 8.74 -26.44
C LEU A 582 -27.08 10.04 -27.26
N ASN A 583 -28.23 10.55 -27.72
CA ASN A 583 -28.28 11.74 -28.58
C ASN A 583 -27.38 11.64 -29.83
N GLY A 584 -27.25 10.42 -30.40
CA GLY A 584 -26.46 10.17 -31.59
C GLY A 584 -24.95 10.01 -31.37
N ARG A 585 -24.46 10.02 -30.11
CA ARG A 585 -23.06 9.81 -29.78
C ARG A 585 -22.88 8.47 -29.04
N PRO A 586 -21.84 7.69 -29.35
CA PRO A 586 -21.56 6.46 -28.62
C PRO A 586 -21.15 6.77 -27.16
N VAL A 587 -21.72 6.01 -26.23
CA VAL A 587 -21.47 6.16 -24.79
C VAL A 587 -21.12 4.82 -24.16
N ASN A 588 -20.38 4.86 -23.06
CA ASN A 588 -20.13 3.68 -22.25
C ASN A 588 -21.40 3.26 -21.52
N VAL A 589 -21.58 1.95 -21.34
CA VAL A 589 -22.77 1.38 -20.70
C VAL A 589 -22.39 0.47 -19.56
N LEU A 590 -23.09 0.63 -18.44
CA LEU A 590 -23.09 -0.32 -17.34
C LEU A 590 -24.37 -1.15 -17.38
N THR A 591 -24.24 -2.47 -17.29
CA THR A 591 -25.39 -3.38 -17.27
C THR A 591 -25.09 -4.61 -16.43
N SER A 592 -26.14 -5.35 -16.04
CA SER A 592 -25.99 -6.64 -15.35
C SER A 592 -26.41 -7.78 -16.26
N VAL A 593 -25.72 -8.92 -16.18
CA VAL A 593 -26.09 -10.15 -16.91
C VAL A 593 -26.08 -11.34 -15.97
N SER A 594 -26.99 -12.27 -16.20
CA SER A 594 -27.08 -13.54 -15.46
C SER A 594 -26.71 -14.70 -16.37
N ILE A 595 -25.81 -15.56 -15.91
CA ILE A 595 -25.41 -16.80 -16.60
C ILE A 595 -25.80 -17.98 -15.72
N GLU A 596 -26.61 -18.89 -16.28
CA GLU A 596 -27.08 -20.08 -15.60
C GLU A 596 -26.25 -21.30 -16.00
N PHE A 597 -25.80 -22.04 -14.99
CA PHE A 597 -25.08 -23.30 -15.14
C PHE A 597 -25.95 -24.46 -14.65
N HIS A 598 -26.33 -25.35 -15.56
CA HIS A 598 -27.10 -26.56 -15.26
C HIS A 598 -26.34 -27.80 -15.72
N LEU A 599 -26.37 -28.86 -14.91
CA LEU A 599 -25.87 -30.17 -15.28
C LEU A 599 -26.88 -30.83 -16.23
N LYS A 600 -26.41 -31.20 -17.41
CA LYS A 600 -27.19 -31.96 -18.39
C LYS A 600 -27.09 -33.44 -18.11
#